data_ece650f53b861e0803ad366557bf9c61
#
_entry.id   ece650f53b861e0803ad366557bf9c61
#
_cell.length_a   1.000
_cell.length_b   1.000
_cell.length_c   1.000
_cell.angle_alpha   90.00
_cell.angle_beta   90.00
_cell.angle_gamma   90.00
#
_symmetry.space_group_name_H-M   'P 1'
#
loop_
_entity.id
_entity.type
_entity.pdbx_description
1 polymer ?
#
loop_
_entity_poly.entity_id
_entity_poly.type
_entity_poly.pdbx_seq_one_letter_code
_entity_poly.pdbx_strand_id
1 'polypeptide(L)'
;MAAKDFKFKFTEEMVIELLRGNEEAEDWYDAMCEILPLWEIDTAERVAMFIAQCGHESNNFKVLSENLNYSADGLNKVFPKYFKNAGRDAAPYHRQPRKIANIIYANRMDNGPTESDDGWKFRGGGILQLTGRYNYTQFGKEVDMTAEQATEYVRTKKGALDSACWFWDTNDINKFADARDVKGATKRINGGYIGLEDRQKHYQHAMEVLSGHWEPSKVVYETIRLGSRGPTVKAVQEELEIGADGVFGPGTEAHVKKWQEKNGLTPDGVMGPKSLAMMFGED
;
A
#
# COMPACT_ATOMS: atom_id res chain seq x y z
N MET A 1 14.29 4.82 -22.34
CA MET A 1 13.50 3.67 -22.82
C MET A 1 12.09 4.17 -23.08
N ALA A 2 11.42 3.74 -24.15
CA ALA A 2 10.01 4.08 -24.35
C ALA A 2 9.20 3.50 -23.18
N ALA A 3 8.25 4.28 -22.64
CA ALA A 3 7.34 3.78 -21.62
C ALA A 3 6.64 2.53 -22.16
N LYS A 4 6.72 1.42 -21.42
CA LYS A 4 5.94 0.22 -21.71
C LYS A 4 4.54 0.48 -21.15
N ASP A 5 3.51 0.26 -21.95
CA ASP A 5 2.13 0.46 -21.54
C ASP A 5 1.48 -0.85 -21.08
N PHE A 6 0.42 -0.74 -20.28
CA PHE A 6 -0.42 -1.89 -19.97
C PHE A 6 -1.15 -2.41 -21.22
N LYS A 7 -1.33 -3.71 -21.32
CA LYS A 7 -2.04 -4.39 -22.41
C LYS A 7 -3.56 -4.39 -22.23
N PHE A 8 -4.05 -3.65 -21.25
CA PHE A 8 -5.47 -3.49 -20.92
C PHE A 8 -5.71 -2.07 -20.40
N LYS A 9 -6.97 -1.68 -20.25
CA LYS A 9 -7.32 -0.40 -19.65
C LYS A 9 -7.05 -0.45 -18.14
N PHE A 10 -6.06 0.32 -17.68
CA PHE A 10 -5.69 0.46 -16.27
C PHE A 10 -5.92 1.90 -15.86
N THR A 11 -6.75 2.15 -14.86
CA THR A 11 -7.15 3.49 -14.44
C THR A 11 -6.96 3.69 -12.94
N GLU A 12 -6.92 4.95 -12.55
CA GLU A 12 -6.78 5.38 -11.16
C GLU A 12 -7.93 4.87 -10.30
N GLU A 13 -9.18 4.94 -10.80
CA GLU A 13 -10.37 4.45 -10.10
C GLU A 13 -10.28 2.94 -9.80
N MET A 14 -9.69 2.16 -10.71
CA MET A 14 -9.41 0.75 -10.46
C MET A 14 -8.45 0.57 -9.29
N VAL A 15 -7.38 1.35 -9.22
CA VAL A 15 -6.41 1.26 -8.12
C VAL A 15 -7.02 1.72 -6.80
N ILE A 16 -7.81 2.79 -6.79
CA ILE A 16 -8.55 3.26 -5.62
C ILE A 16 -9.48 2.16 -5.09
N GLU A 17 -10.20 1.46 -5.98
CA GLU A 17 -11.05 0.33 -5.59
C GLU A 17 -10.23 -0.85 -5.04
N LEU A 18 -9.15 -1.24 -5.73
CA LEU A 18 -8.29 -2.35 -5.33
C LEU A 18 -7.55 -2.11 -4.01
N LEU A 19 -7.16 -0.86 -3.77
CA LEU A 19 -6.49 -0.42 -2.54
C LEU A 19 -7.46 0.23 -1.55
N ARG A 20 -8.76 -0.11 -1.60
CA ARG A 20 -9.79 0.48 -0.74
C ARG A 20 -9.34 0.55 0.73
N GLY A 21 -9.49 1.72 1.31
CA GLY A 21 -9.03 2.03 2.67
C GLY A 21 -7.54 2.38 2.78
N ASN A 22 -6.81 2.47 1.66
CA ASN A 22 -5.50 3.10 1.61
C ASN A 22 -5.68 4.56 1.16
N GLU A 23 -5.37 5.51 2.02
CA GLU A 23 -5.55 6.95 1.76
C GLU A 23 -4.57 7.49 0.70
N GLU A 24 -3.56 6.69 0.33
CA GLU A 24 -2.55 7.04 -0.66
C GLU A 24 -2.72 6.23 -1.98
N ALA A 25 -3.93 5.75 -2.28
CA ALA A 25 -4.20 4.90 -3.45
C ALA A 25 -3.86 5.60 -4.79
N GLU A 26 -4.14 6.90 -4.90
CA GLU A 26 -3.83 7.72 -6.08
C GLU A 26 -2.32 7.75 -6.36
N ASP A 27 -1.51 8.02 -5.34
CA ASP A 27 -0.04 8.00 -5.48
C ASP A 27 0.49 6.60 -5.86
N TRP A 28 -0.21 5.52 -5.46
CA TRP A 28 0.13 4.17 -5.87
C TRP A 28 -0.18 3.92 -7.35
N TYR A 29 -1.26 4.52 -7.88
CA TYR A 29 -1.57 4.44 -9.29
C TYR A 29 -0.42 4.99 -10.15
N ASP A 30 0.06 6.19 -9.86
CA ASP A 30 1.18 6.80 -10.57
C ASP A 30 2.44 5.93 -10.51
N ALA A 31 2.77 5.43 -9.32
CA ALA A 31 3.93 4.55 -9.15
C ALA A 31 3.76 3.21 -9.91
N MET A 32 2.55 2.62 -9.91
CA MET A 32 2.26 1.38 -10.65
C MET A 32 2.36 1.60 -12.16
N CYS A 33 1.86 2.71 -12.69
CA CYS A 33 1.98 3.05 -14.11
C CYS A 33 3.43 3.16 -14.59
N GLU A 34 4.30 3.66 -13.73
CA GLU A 34 5.72 3.81 -14.06
C GLU A 34 6.51 2.50 -13.93
N ILE A 35 6.22 1.70 -12.91
CA ILE A 35 7.10 0.58 -12.51
C ILE A 35 6.61 -0.77 -13.07
N LEU A 36 5.32 -1.13 -12.94
CA LEU A 36 4.86 -2.47 -13.27
C LEU A 36 5.14 -2.91 -14.71
N PRO A 37 4.92 -2.05 -15.74
CA PRO A 37 5.18 -2.44 -17.13
C PRO A 37 6.67 -2.69 -17.41
N LEU A 38 7.59 -2.09 -16.68
CA LEU A 38 9.03 -2.32 -16.84
C LEU A 38 9.40 -3.77 -16.53
N TRP A 39 8.67 -4.41 -15.61
CA TRP A 39 8.85 -5.79 -15.17
C TRP A 39 7.87 -6.78 -15.81
N GLU A 40 7.24 -6.38 -16.94
CA GLU A 40 6.26 -7.20 -17.66
C GLU A 40 5.03 -7.60 -16.82
N ILE A 41 4.73 -6.83 -15.76
CA ILE A 41 3.48 -6.95 -15.00
C ILE A 41 2.47 -6.00 -15.66
N ASP A 42 2.04 -6.35 -16.86
CA ASP A 42 1.36 -5.47 -17.82
C ASP A 42 0.04 -6.03 -18.37
N THR A 43 -0.38 -7.22 -17.93
CA THR A 43 -1.69 -7.81 -18.22
C THR A 43 -2.59 -7.79 -16.99
N ALA A 44 -3.91 -7.85 -17.20
CA ALA A 44 -4.87 -7.85 -16.09
C ALA A 44 -4.61 -9.00 -15.09
N GLU A 45 -4.29 -10.20 -15.59
CA GLU A 45 -3.97 -11.36 -14.75
C GLU A 45 -2.71 -11.15 -13.91
N ARG A 46 -1.65 -10.59 -14.50
CA ARG A 46 -0.38 -10.33 -13.81
C ARG A 46 -0.54 -9.24 -12.76
N VAL A 47 -1.21 -8.13 -13.09
CA VAL A 47 -1.51 -7.05 -12.16
C VAL A 47 -2.42 -7.53 -11.03
N ALA A 48 -3.48 -8.29 -11.33
CA ALA A 48 -4.38 -8.87 -10.32
C ALA A 48 -3.61 -9.78 -9.34
N MET A 49 -2.75 -10.65 -9.86
CA MET A 49 -1.94 -11.55 -9.04
C MET A 49 -0.96 -10.75 -8.16
N PHE A 50 -0.30 -9.75 -8.73
CA PHE A 50 0.65 -8.89 -8.01
C PHE A 50 -0.05 -8.14 -6.87
N ILE A 51 -1.18 -7.49 -7.14
CA ILE A 51 -1.95 -6.76 -6.12
C ILE A 51 -2.45 -7.70 -5.03
N ALA A 52 -2.95 -8.88 -5.38
CA ALA A 52 -3.45 -9.85 -4.41
C ALA A 52 -2.35 -10.34 -3.45
N GLN A 53 -1.18 -10.67 -3.98
CA GLN A 53 -0.06 -11.15 -3.18
C GLN A 53 0.56 -10.01 -2.36
N CYS A 54 0.91 -8.91 -3.01
CA CYS A 54 1.55 -7.76 -2.39
C CYS A 54 0.63 -7.06 -1.38
N GLY A 55 -0.65 -6.95 -1.68
CA GLY A 55 -1.65 -6.38 -0.77
C GLY A 55 -1.75 -7.17 0.55
N HIS A 56 -1.74 -8.50 0.47
CA HIS A 56 -1.72 -9.35 1.66
C HIS A 56 -0.44 -9.13 2.50
N GLU A 57 0.74 -9.12 1.88
CA GLU A 57 2.03 -9.00 2.58
C GLU A 57 2.24 -7.62 3.22
N SER A 58 1.67 -6.57 2.66
CA SER A 58 1.90 -5.17 3.07
C SER A 58 0.70 -4.50 3.74
N ASN A 59 -0.32 -5.27 4.14
CA ASN A 59 -1.57 -4.71 4.63
C ASN A 59 -2.15 -3.66 3.66
N ASN A 60 -2.38 -4.09 2.44
CA ASN A 60 -2.92 -3.26 1.36
C ASN A 60 -2.03 -2.05 1.04
N PHE A 61 -0.72 -2.30 0.85
CA PHE A 61 0.32 -1.30 0.51
C PHE A 61 0.54 -0.20 1.57
N LYS A 62 0.09 -0.44 2.82
CA LYS A 62 0.24 0.53 3.92
C LYS A 62 1.53 0.36 4.71
N VAL A 63 2.12 -0.84 4.71
CA VAL A 63 3.28 -1.19 5.53
C VAL A 63 4.49 -1.41 4.63
N LEU A 64 5.39 -0.44 4.58
CA LEU A 64 6.60 -0.46 3.77
C LEU A 64 7.90 -0.62 4.60
N SER A 65 7.79 -0.77 5.90
CA SER A 65 8.95 -0.92 6.76
C SER A 65 8.61 -1.84 7.93
N GLU A 66 9.53 -2.70 8.28
CA GLU A 66 9.40 -3.61 9.40
C GLU A 66 9.23 -2.86 10.72
N ASN A 67 8.25 -3.27 11.52
CA ASN A 67 8.02 -2.74 12.86
C ASN A 67 8.79 -3.56 13.91
N LEU A 68 9.87 -3.03 14.41
CA LEU A 68 10.72 -3.65 15.45
C LEU A 68 10.50 -3.04 16.83
N ASN A 69 9.38 -2.37 17.06
CA ASN A 69 9.07 -1.72 18.34
C ASN A 69 8.50 -2.71 19.38
N TYR A 70 9.31 -3.65 19.85
CA TYR A 70 8.91 -4.69 20.78
C TYR A 70 9.19 -4.33 22.24
N SER A 71 8.29 -4.77 23.16
CA SER A 71 8.57 -4.79 24.59
C SER A 71 9.58 -5.89 24.93
N ALA A 72 10.19 -5.85 26.12
CA ALA A 72 11.08 -6.90 26.59
C ALA A 72 10.41 -8.29 26.59
N ASP A 73 9.15 -8.36 27.07
CA ASP A 73 8.37 -9.60 27.02
C ASP A 73 8.08 -10.04 25.59
N GLY A 74 7.76 -9.08 24.71
CA GLY A 74 7.57 -9.33 23.29
C GLY A 74 8.82 -9.93 22.63
N LEU A 75 10.01 -9.42 22.95
CA LEU A 75 11.28 -9.94 22.45
C LEU A 75 11.53 -11.37 22.87
N ASN A 76 11.28 -11.71 24.13
CA ASN A 76 11.42 -13.07 24.65
C ASN A 76 10.43 -14.05 23.98
N LYS A 77 9.24 -13.57 23.60
CA LYS A 77 8.19 -14.36 22.97
C LYS A 77 8.38 -14.51 21.44
N VAL A 78 8.70 -13.43 20.76
CA VAL A 78 8.78 -13.39 19.27
C VAL A 78 10.16 -13.79 18.78
N PHE A 79 11.22 -13.41 19.50
CA PHE A 79 12.62 -13.69 19.14
C PHE A 79 13.35 -14.50 20.23
N PRO A 80 12.79 -15.62 20.70
CA PRO A 80 13.37 -16.38 21.81
C PRO A 80 14.80 -16.84 21.52
N LYS A 81 15.13 -17.14 20.28
CA LYS A 81 16.48 -17.54 19.85
C LYS A 81 17.56 -16.49 20.20
N TYR A 82 17.20 -15.21 20.14
CA TYR A 82 18.15 -14.11 20.33
C TYR A 82 18.13 -13.53 21.76
N PHE A 83 17.07 -13.80 22.52
CA PHE A 83 16.86 -13.29 23.88
C PHE A 83 16.77 -14.43 24.88
N LYS A 84 15.59 -14.94 25.16
CA LYS A 84 15.33 -15.95 26.19
C LYS A 84 16.26 -17.17 26.10
N ASN A 85 16.36 -17.79 24.93
CA ASN A 85 17.16 -19.01 24.75
C ASN A 85 18.68 -18.72 24.69
N ALA A 86 19.06 -17.48 24.37
CA ALA A 86 20.45 -17.04 24.39
C ALA A 86 20.89 -16.51 25.78
N GLY A 87 20.00 -16.51 26.77
CA GLY A 87 20.27 -15.92 28.09
C GLY A 87 20.51 -14.42 28.07
N ARG A 88 20.05 -13.71 27.02
CA ARG A 88 20.21 -12.25 26.88
C ARG A 88 19.08 -11.55 27.62
N ASP A 89 19.42 -10.65 28.52
CA ASP A 89 18.43 -9.74 29.13
C ASP A 89 17.78 -8.87 28.03
N ALA A 90 16.44 -8.94 27.93
CA ALA A 90 15.68 -8.17 26.99
C ALA A 90 15.36 -6.74 27.45
N ALA A 91 15.55 -6.40 28.72
CA ALA A 91 15.20 -5.10 29.28
C ALA A 91 15.93 -3.93 28.59
N PRO A 92 17.24 -3.99 28.29
CA PRO A 92 17.96 -2.92 27.57
C PRO A 92 17.50 -2.68 26.13
N TYR A 93 16.69 -3.61 25.58
CA TYR A 93 16.18 -3.57 24.20
C TYR A 93 14.70 -3.18 24.14
N HIS A 94 14.05 -2.99 25.30
CA HIS A 94 12.64 -2.59 25.36
C HIS A 94 12.39 -1.32 24.56
N ARG A 95 11.56 -1.41 23.51
CA ARG A 95 11.23 -0.29 22.61
C ARG A 95 12.44 0.39 21.97
N GLN A 96 13.50 -0.39 21.67
CA GLN A 96 14.73 0.07 21.00
C GLN A 96 14.87 -0.60 19.61
N PRO A 97 14.08 -0.21 18.57
CA PRO A 97 14.04 -0.89 17.28
C PRO A 97 15.41 -1.10 16.65
N ARG A 98 16.28 -0.07 16.68
CA ARG A 98 17.63 -0.14 16.11
C ARG A 98 18.52 -1.18 16.80
N LYS A 99 18.50 -1.20 18.12
CA LYS A 99 19.26 -2.21 18.88
C LYS A 99 18.71 -3.62 18.62
N ILE A 100 17.37 -3.76 18.53
CA ILE A 100 16.72 -5.03 18.24
C ILE A 100 17.15 -5.54 16.86
N ALA A 101 17.04 -4.70 15.81
CA ALA A 101 17.48 -5.03 14.45
C ALA A 101 18.93 -5.53 14.43
N ASN A 102 19.83 -4.80 15.08
CA ASN A 102 21.25 -5.10 15.10
C ASN A 102 21.59 -6.40 15.85
N ILE A 103 20.69 -6.88 16.74
CA ILE A 103 20.85 -8.20 17.38
C ILE A 103 20.30 -9.32 16.49
N ILE A 104 19.08 -9.17 15.97
CA ILE A 104 18.42 -10.27 15.26
C ILE A 104 18.97 -10.52 13.85
N TYR A 105 19.60 -9.50 13.24
CA TYR A 105 20.12 -9.57 11.87
C TYR A 105 21.66 -9.58 11.79
N ALA A 106 22.39 -9.45 12.91
CA ALA A 106 23.85 -9.51 12.90
C ALA A 106 24.38 -10.83 12.30
N ASN A 107 25.45 -10.73 11.52
CA ASN A 107 26.16 -11.84 10.90
C ASN A 107 25.25 -12.76 10.05
N ARG A 108 24.20 -12.21 9.44
CA ARG A 108 23.24 -12.91 8.58
C ARG A 108 23.05 -12.14 7.29
N MET A 109 22.81 -12.85 6.18
CA MET A 109 22.52 -12.21 4.88
C MET A 109 23.55 -11.14 4.51
N ASP A 110 24.84 -11.44 4.73
CA ASP A 110 25.99 -10.55 4.54
C ASP A 110 25.98 -9.26 5.40
N ASN A 111 25.13 -9.18 6.41
CA ASN A 111 25.26 -8.13 7.41
C ASN A 111 26.50 -8.37 8.27
N GLY A 112 27.15 -7.28 8.65
CA GLY A 112 28.25 -7.29 9.62
C GLY A 112 27.78 -7.61 11.04
N PRO A 113 28.70 -7.55 12.02
CA PRO A 113 28.39 -7.76 13.42
C PRO A 113 27.45 -6.65 13.96
N THR A 114 26.98 -6.82 15.19
CA THR A 114 26.03 -5.90 15.84
C THR A 114 26.45 -4.43 15.77
N GLU A 115 27.78 -4.18 15.85
CA GLU A 115 28.38 -2.84 15.85
C GLU A 115 28.40 -2.17 14.47
N SER A 116 28.20 -2.94 13.39
CA SER A 116 28.19 -2.43 12.01
C SER A 116 26.97 -1.57 11.69
N ASP A 117 25.91 -1.70 12.48
CA ASP A 117 24.59 -1.11 12.24
C ASP A 117 23.86 -1.67 11.00
N ASP A 118 24.38 -2.71 10.40
CA ASP A 118 23.81 -3.32 9.21
C ASP A 118 22.41 -3.90 9.45
N GLY A 119 22.19 -4.48 10.63
CA GLY A 119 20.89 -5.01 11.02
C GLY A 119 19.78 -3.95 10.92
N TRP A 120 20.07 -2.73 11.33
CA TRP A 120 19.14 -1.60 11.21
C TRP A 120 19.06 -1.04 9.79
N LYS A 121 20.20 -0.84 9.13
CA LYS A 121 20.25 -0.29 7.77
C LYS A 121 19.48 -1.17 6.79
N PHE A 122 19.74 -2.47 6.83
CA PHE A 122 19.20 -3.46 5.91
C PHE A 122 18.03 -4.26 6.49
N ARG A 123 17.28 -3.67 7.47
CA ARG A 123 16.04 -4.25 7.98
C ARG A 123 14.99 -4.34 6.87
N GLY A 124 13.93 -5.11 7.12
CA GLY A 124 12.84 -5.29 6.18
C GLY A 124 12.26 -3.97 5.66
N GLY A 125 12.21 -3.82 4.35
CA GLY A 125 11.68 -2.65 3.65
C GLY A 125 10.97 -3.02 2.35
N GLY A 126 10.10 -2.13 1.89
CA GLY A 126 9.27 -2.34 0.71
C GLY A 126 8.10 -3.29 0.96
N ILE A 127 7.32 -3.53 -0.09
CA ILE A 127 6.06 -4.30 -0.05
C ILE A 127 6.31 -5.76 0.37
N LEU A 128 7.33 -6.40 -0.19
CA LEU A 128 7.71 -7.79 0.11
C LEU A 128 8.86 -7.91 1.11
N GLN A 129 9.12 -6.86 1.90
CA GLN A 129 10.04 -6.87 3.03
C GLN A 129 11.46 -7.34 2.65
N LEU A 130 12.08 -6.69 1.66
CA LEU A 130 13.48 -6.91 1.30
C LEU A 130 14.37 -6.74 2.54
N THR A 131 15.18 -7.75 2.89
CA THR A 131 15.93 -7.79 4.15
C THR A 131 17.35 -8.30 3.94
N GLY A 132 18.32 -7.67 4.61
CA GLY A 132 19.73 -8.08 4.64
C GLY A 132 20.59 -7.46 3.55
N ARG A 133 21.86 -7.15 3.88
CA ARG A 133 22.83 -6.51 2.97
C ARG A 133 22.93 -7.24 1.64
N TYR A 134 22.95 -8.58 1.63
CA TYR A 134 23.01 -9.38 0.41
C TYR A 134 21.88 -9.01 -0.56
N ASN A 135 20.63 -9.08 -0.09
CA ASN A 135 19.46 -8.81 -0.94
C ASN A 135 19.40 -7.35 -1.41
N TYR A 136 19.72 -6.39 -0.54
CA TYR A 136 19.82 -4.98 -0.94
C TYR A 136 20.96 -4.74 -1.95
N THR A 137 22.06 -5.48 -1.86
CA THR A 137 23.15 -5.43 -2.85
C THR A 137 22.70 -5.99 -4.20
N GLN A 138 21.99 -7.12 -4.21
CA GLN A 138 21.51 -7.70 -5.47
C GLN A 138 20.46 -6.79 -6.14
N PHE A 139 19.48 -6.32 -5.37
CA PHE A 139 18.49 -5.37 -5.88
C PHE A 139 19.14 -4.05 -6.34
N GLY A 140 20.07 -3.50 -5.57
CA GLY A 140 20.78 -2.29 -5.93
C GLY A 140 21.52 -2.39 -7.28
N LYS A 141 22.13 -3.54 -7.59
CA LYS A 141 22.74 -3.79 -8.90
C LYS A 141 21.75 -3.71 -10.05
N GLU A 142 20.52 -4.16 -9.83
CA GLU A 142 19.46 -4.14 -10.85
C GLU A 142 19.01 -2.71 -11.17
N VAL A 143 19.01 -1.84 -10.16
CA VAL A 143 18.55 -0.44 -10.28
C VAL A 143 19.68 0.59 -10.29
N ASP A 144 20.92 0.17 -10.56
CA ASP A 144 22.13 1.03 -10.60
C ASP A 144 22.36 1.84 -9.30
N MET A 145 22.14 1.19 -8.15
CA MET A 145 22.30 1.78 -6.82
C MET A 145 23.27 0.97 -5.94
N THR A 146 23.92 1.64 -4.99
CA THR A 146 24.57 0.92 -3.89
C THR A 146 23.53 0.29 -2.97
N ALA A 147 23.94 -0.69 -2.15
CA ALA A 147 23.03 -1.29 -1.17
C ALA A 147 22.44 -0.24 -0.20
N GLU A 148 23.26 0.74 0.21
CA GLU A 148 22.85 1.84 1.07
C GLU A 148 21.83 2.77 0.39
N GLN A 149 22.05 3.14 -0.86
CA GLN A 149 21.06 3.92 -1.63
C GLN A 149 19.75 3.17 -1.80
N ALA A 150 19.84 1.87 -2.08
CA ALA A 150 18.65 1.01 -2.20
C ALA A 150 17.83 0.97 -0.90
N THR A 151 18.44 1.12 0.30
CA THR A 151 17.67 1.16 1.56
C THR A 151 16.72 2.35 1.65
N GLU A 152 17.13 3.51 1.15
CA GLU A 152 16.28 4.71 1.11
C GLU A 152 15.25 4.60 -0.02
N TYR A 153 15.66 4.14 -1.19
CA TYR A 153 14.79 3.97 -2.34
C TYR A 153 13.62 3.02 -2.05
N VAL A 154 13.87 1.85 -1.49
CA VAL A 154 12.85 0.83 -1.15
C VAL A 154 11.77 1.36 -0.19
N ARG A 155 12.00 2.45 0.52
CA ARG A 155 11.02 3.09 1.42
C ARG A 155 10.15 4.13 0.73
N THR A 156 10.42 4.44 -0.53
CA THR A 156 9.52 5.22 -1.40
C THR A 156 8.48 4.30 -2.05
N LYS A 157 7.35 4.84 -2.53
CA LYS A 157 6.34 4.03 -3.24
C LYS A 157 6.93 3.34 -4.49
N LYS A 158 7.69 4.08 -5.30
CA LYS A 158 8.36 3.52 -6.50
C LYS A 158 9.35 2.42 -6.15
N GLY A 159 10.25 2.67 -5.22
CA GLY A 159 11.24 1.68 -4.80
C GLY A 159 10.63 0.47 -4.09
N ALA A 160 9.52 0.66 -3.36
CA ALA A 160 8.77 -0.43 -2.76
C ALA A 160 8.14 -1.36 -3.81
N LEU A 161 7.58 -0.79 -4.90
CA LEU A 161 7.11 -1.55 -6.06
C LEU A 161 8.27 -2.21 -6.79
N ASP A 162 9.31 -1.47 -7.09
CA ASP A 162 10.45 -1.93 -7.88
C ASP A 162 11.15 -3.11 -7.19
N SER A 163 11.37 -3.05 -5.89
CA SER A 163 11.91 -4.17 -5.11
C SER A 163 10.98 -5.40 -5.07
N ALA A 164 9.67 -5.18 -5.05
CA ALA A 164 8.70 -6.27 -5.13
C ALA A 164 8.67 -6.89 -6.53
N CYS A 165 8.75 -6.08 -7.58
CA CYS A 165 8.84 -6.54 -8.96
C CYS A 165 10.15 -7.30 -9.23
N TRP A 166 11.28 -6.82 -8.71
CA TRP A 166 12.55 -7.55 -8.76
C TRP A 166 12.45 -8.94 -8.12
N PHE A 167 11.85 -9.04 -6.93
CA PHE A 167 11.59 -10.33 -6.29
C PHE A 167 10.68 -11.21 -7.16
N TRP A 168 9.66 -10.61 -7.75
CA TRP A 168 8.67 -11.25 -8.61
C TRP A 168 9.32 -11.87 -9.84
N ASP A 169 10.15 -11.12 -10.55
CA ASP A 169 10.90 -11.55 -11.73
C ASP A 169 11.93 -12.61 -11.37
N THR A 170 12.79 -12.38 -10.39
CA THR A 170 13.81 -13.31 -9.91
C THR A 170 13.22 -14.68 -9.51
N ASN A 171 11.97 -14.71 -9.08
CA ASN A 171 11.25 -15.94 -8.70
C ASN A 171 10.31 -16.47 -9.79
N ASP A 172 10.32 -15.87 -10.99
CA ASP A 172 9.53 -16.28 -12.15
C ASP A 172 8.02 -16.40 -11.81
N ILE A 173 7.46 -15.37 -11.10
CA ILE A 173 6.08 -15.44 -10.60
C ILE A 173 5.07 -15.12 -11.69
N ASN A 174 5.43 -14.41 -12.76
CA ASN A 174 4.55 -14.16 -13.91
C ASN A 174 3.94 -15.45 -14.48
N LYS A 175 4.66 -16.58 -14.48
CA LYS A 175 4.11 -17.86 -14.95
C LYS A 175 2.90 -18.35 -14.15
N PHE A 176 2.88 -18.10 -12.84
CA PHE A 176 1.72 -18.44 -12.00
C PHE A 176 0.55 -17.50 -12.27
N ALA A 177 0.84 -16.20 -12.51
CA ALA A 177 -0.17 -15.22 -12.88
C ALA A 177 -0.80 -15.57 -14.23
N ASP A 178 -0.02 -15.90 -15.24
CA ASP A 178 -0.48 -16.31 -16.57
C ASP A 178 -1.32 -17.60 -16.52
N ALA A 179 -0.97 -18.52 -15.60
CA ALA A 179 -1.74 -19.73 -15.33
C ALA A 179 -2.92 -19.53 -14.36
N ARG A 180 -3.11 -18.33 -13.80
CA ARG A 180 -4.08 -18.00 -12.76
C ARG A 180 -3.94 -18.88 -11.51
N ASP A 181 -2.72 -19.34 -11.23
CA ASP A 181 -2.40 -20.22 -10.11
C ASP A 181 -2.01 -19.41 -8.85
N VAL A 182 -3.03 -18.91 -8.14
CA VAL A 182 -2.83 -18.20 -6.87
C VAL A 182 -2.12 -19.03 -5.83
N LYS A 183 -2.38 -20.35 -5.80
CA LYS A 183 -1.77 -21.28 -4.84
C LYS A 183 -0.27 -21.43 -5.09
N GLY A 184 0.14 -21.59 -6.36
CA GLY A 184 1.54 -21.64 -6.76
C GLY A 184 2.29 -20.34 -6.45
N ALA A 185 1.71 -19.20 -6.78
CA ALA A 185 2.26 -17.88 -6.45
C ALA A 185 2.44 -17.71 -4.93
N THR A 186 1.40 -18.04 -4.14
CA THR A 186 1.46 -17.96 -2.68
C THR A 186 2.58 -18.81 -2.10
N LYS A 187 2.70 -20.07 -2.57
CA LYS A 187 3.77 -20.98 -2.12
C LYS A 187 5.16 -20.44 -2.47
N ARG A 188 5.29 -19.82 -3.65
CA ARG A 188 6.57 -19.24 -4.10
C ARG A 188 7.00 -18.06 -3.26
N ILE A 189 6.07 -17.17 -2.89
CA ILE A 189 6.33 -15.97 -2.10
C ILE A 189 6.52 -16.28 -0.62
N ASN A 190 5.61 -17.06 -0.02
CA ASN A 190 5.56 -17.27 1.43
C ASN A 190 6.24 -18.59 1.88
N GLY A 191 6.66 -19.44 0.97
CA GLY A 191 7.18 -20.78 1.29
C GLY A 191 6.12 -21.78 1.76
N GLY A 192 4.86 -21.35 1.93
CA GLY A 192 3.72 -22.13 2.40
C GLY A 192 2.40 -21.60 1.86
N TYR A 193 1.31 -21.87 2.58
CA TYR A 193 -0.05 -21.48 2.18
C TYR A 193 -0.74 -20.56 3.19
N ILE A 194 0.01 -19.86 4.03
CA ILE A 194 -0.54 -18.92 4.99
C ILE A 194 -1.22 -17.78 4.23
N GLY A 195 -2.46 -17.48 4.59
CA GLY A 195 -3.26 -16.43 3.94
C GLY A 195 -3.79 -16.79 2.54
N LEU A 196 -3.72 -18.06 2.10
CA LEU A 196 -4.16 -18.45 0.76
C LEU A 196 -5.59 -18.04 0.44
N GLU A 197 -6.53 -18.26 1.36
CA GLU A 197 -7.94 -17.89 1.16
C GLU A 197 -8.13 -16.38 0.97
N ASP A 198 -7.42 -15.58 1.76
CA ASP A 198 -7.44 -14.12 1.67
C ASP A 198 -6.86 -13.65 0.32
N ARG A 199 -5.71 -14.20 -0.10
CA ARG A 199 -5.09 -13.91 -1.40
C ARG A 199 -5.99 -14.33 -2.58
N GLN A 200 -6.72 -15.44 -2.46
CA GLN A 200 -7.68 -15.86 -3.47
C GLN A 200 -8.86 -14.88 -3.60
N LYS A 201 -9.39 -14.38 -2.47
CA LYS A 201 -10.43 -13.36 -2.48
C LYS A 201 -9.96 -12.05 -3.11
N HIS A 202 -8.76 -11.59 -2.74
CA HIS A 202 -8.16 -10.41 -3.33
C HIS A 202 -7.91 -10.57 -4.83
N TYR A 203 -7.45 -11.75 -5.27
CA TYR A 203 -7.24 -12.03 -6.70
C TYR A 203 -8.54 -12.04 -7.48
N GLN A 204 -9.60 -12.67 -6.96
CA GLN A 204 -10.91 -12.68 -7.60
C GLN A 204 -11.47 -11.26 -7.75
N HIS A 205 -11.43 -10.48 -6.67
CA HIS A 205 -11.84 -9.08 -6.71
C HIS A 205 -11.00 -8.26 -7.71
N ALA A 206 -9.68 -8.43 -7.70
CA ALA A 206 -8.81 -7.74 -8.63
C ALA A 206 -9.11 -8.11 -10.09
N MET A 207 -9.40 -9.38 -10.39
CA MET A 207 -9.80 -9.80 -11.72
C MET A 207 -11.15 -9.19 -12.15
N GLU A 208 -12.12 -9.09 -11.24
CA GLU A 208 -13.41 -8.41 -11.52
C GLU A 208 -13.18 -6.95 -11.88
N VAL A 209 -12.37 -6.23 -11.11
CA VAL A 209 -12.07 -4.82 -11.34
C VAL A 209 -11.28 -4.60 -12.64
N LEU A 210 -10.25 -5.41 -12.89
CA LEU A 210 -9.31 -5.20 -14.00
C LEU A 210 -9.76 -5.80 -15.33
N SER A 211 -10.78 -6.69 -15.34
CA SER A 211 -11.27 -7.32 -16.57
C SER A 211 -12.14 -6.41 -17.44
N GLY A 212 -12.42 -5.19 -17.00
CA GLY A 212 -13.30 -4.25 -17.69
C GLY A 212 -14.80 -4.53 -17.54
N HIS A 213 -15.17 -5.48 -16.70
CA HIS A 213 -16.57 -5.77 -16.34
C HIS A 213 -17.01 -5.07 -15.04
N TRP A 214 -16.02 -4.46 -14.35
CA TRP A 214 -16.29 -3.66 -13.16
C TRP A 214 -16.62 -2.23 -13.59
N GLU A 215 -17.76 -1.75 -13.14
CA GLU A 215 -18.07 -0.33 -13.18
C GLU A 215 -17.81 0.24 -11.78
N PRO A 216 -17.18 1.41 -11.66
CA PRO A 216 -17.08 2.09 -10.38
C PRO A 216 -18.47 2.11 -9.77
N SER A 217 -18.62 1.62 -8.55
CA SER A 217 -19.89 1.82 -7.84
C SER A 217 -20.13 3.32 -7.89
N LYS A 218 -21.24 3.76 -8.51
CA LYS A 218 -21.63 5.17 -8.48
C LYS A 218 -21.52 5.59 -7.03
N VAL A 219 -20.70 6.59 -6.75
CA VAL A 219 -20.56 7.09 -5.39
C VAL A 219 -21.95 7.45 -4.93
N VAL A 220 -22.54 6.62 -4.09
CA VAL A 220 -23.82 6.91 -3.51
C VAL A 220 -23.55 7.95 -2.42
N TYR A 221 -23.53 9.18 -2.83
CA TYR A 221 -23.39 10.27 -1.89
C TYR A 221 -24.55 10.22 -0.89
N GLU A 222 -24.20 9.90 0.36
CA GLU A 222 -25.17 10.05 1.43
C GLU A 222 -25.56 11.52 1.54
N THR A 223 -26.87 11.76 1.55
CA THR A 223 -27.39 13.12 1.75
C THR A 223 -26.86 13.70 3.06
N ILE A 224 -26.14 14.80 2.97
CA ILE A 224 -25.66 15.57 4.13
C ILE A 224 -26.44 16.86 4.31
N ARG A 225 -26.66 17.24 5.56
CA ARG A 225 -27.45 18.40 5.97
C ARG A 225 -27.05 18.86 7.37
N LEU A 226 -27.65 19.89 7.86
CA LEU A 226 -27.44 20.39 9.22
C LEU A 226 -27.42 19.23 10.25
N GLY A 227 -26.33 19.13 10.99
CA GLY A 227 -26.07 18.07 11.96
C GLY A 227 -25.26 16.88 11.43
N SER A 228 -25.11 16.71 10.12
CA SER A 228 -24.25 15.67 9.53
C SER A 228 -22.78 15.86 9.90
N ARG A 229 -22.03 14.75 9.96
CA ARG A 229 -20.59 14.73 10.28
C ARG A 229 -19.86 13.73 9.41
N GLY A 230 -18.58 13.97 9.15
CA GLY A 230 -17.71 13.01 8.48
C GLY A 230 -16.98 13.52 7.25
N PRO A 231 -16.32 12.61 6.51
CA PRO A 231 -15.46 12.97 5.37
C PRO A 231 -16.20 13.73 4.26
N THR A 232 -17.41 13.33 3.90
CA THR A 232 -18.21 14.00 2.87
C THR A 232 -18.53 15.46 3.28
N VAL A 233 -18.80 15.71 4.56
CA VAL A 233 -19.01 17.08 5.06
C VAL A 233 -17.74 17.90 4.91
N LYS A 234 -16.60 17.33 5.27
CA LYS A 234 -15.28 17.96 5.16
C LYS A 234 -14.95 18.31 3.71
N ALA A 235 -15.14 17.37 2.78
CA ALA A 235 -14.94 17.63 1.35
C ALA A 235 -15.82 18.75 0.81
N VAL A 236 -17.11 18.79 1.18
CA VAL A 236 -18.02 19.90 0.81
C VAL A 236 -17.55 21.24 1.38
N GLN A 237 -17.03 21.25 2.61
CA GLN A 237 -16.49 22.47 3.22
C GLN A 237 -15.22 22.94 2.50
N GLU A 238 -14.37 22.04 2.07
CA GLU A 238 -13.16 22.33 1.27
C GLU A 238 -13.53 22.94 -0.08
N GLU A 239 -14.49 22.36 -0.81
CA GLU A 239 -15.01 22.92 -2.07
C GLU A 239 -15.71 24.29 -1.90
N LEU A 240 -16.29 24.54 -0.74
CA LEU A 240 -16.87 25.83 -0.40
C LEU A 240 -15.84 26.85 0.10
N GLU A 241 -14.57 26.47 0.19
CA GLU A 241 -13.45 27.28 0.70
C GLU A 241 -13.72 27.83 2.12
N ILE A 242 -14.33 27.02 2.99
CA ILE A 242 -14.62 27.37 4.38
C ILE A 242 -13.86 26.46 5.35
N GLY A 243 -13.88 26.76 6.64
CA GLY A 243 -13.24 25.91 7.66
C GLY A 243 -13.77 24.48 7.60
N ALA A 244 -12.89 23.52 7.24
CA ALA A 244 -13.24 22.11 6.99
C ALA A 244 -13.07 21.26 8.27
N ASP A 245 -13.99 21.40 9.21
CA ASP A 245 -14.01 20.67 10.48
C ASP A 245 -14.78 19.34 10.42
N GLY A 246 -15.40 19.03 9.26
CA GLY A 246 -16.22 17.85 9.07
C GLY A 246 -17.55 17.84 9.83
N VAL A 247 -18.01 19.01 10.30
CA VAL A 247 -19.29 19.19 11.01
C VAL A 247 -20.18 20.13 10.22
N PHE A 248 -21.32 19.62 9.72
CA PHE A 248 -22.28 20.43 8.99
C PHE A 248 -23.08 21.31 9.96
N GLY A 249 -22.49 22.44 10.32
CA GLY A 249 -23.11 23.46 11.19
C GLY A 249 -23.95 24.49 10.42
N PRO A 250 -24.59 25.44 11.13
CA PRO A 250 -25.37 26.52 10.50
C PRO A 250 -24.54 27.38 9.52
N GLY A 251 -23.22 27.52 9.78
CA GLY A 251 -22.30 28.20 8.87
C GLY A 251 -22.15 27.48 7.55
N THR A 252 -21.92 26.14 7.59
CA THR A 252 -21.85 25.29 6.42
C THR A 252 -23.18 25.34 5.63
N GLU A 253 -24.32 25.24 6.33
CA GLU A 253 -25.64 25.31 5.70
C GLU A 253 -25.84 26.59 4.91
N ALA A 254 -25.47 27.74 5.50
CA ALA A 254 -25.57 29.02 4.85
C ALA A 254 -24.72 29.13 3.56
N HIS A 255 -23.50 28.55 3.56
CA HIS A 255 -22.67 28.52 2.37
C HIS A 255 -23.19 27.55 1.31
N VAL A 256 -23.72 26.39 1.72
CA VAL A 256 -24.40 25.45 0.82
C VAL A 256 -25.59 26.10 0.12
N LYS A 257 -26.46 26.81 0.83
CA LYS A 257 -27.58 27.54 0.22
C LYS A 257 -27.14 28.55 -0.83
N LYS A 258 -26.08 29.30 -0.56
CA LYS A 258 -25.52 30.26 -1.53
C LYS A 258 -24.95 29.57 -2.75
N TRP A 259 -24.25 28.43 -2.54
CA TRP A 259 -23.71 27.62 -3.62
C TRP A 259 -24.83 27.04 -4.48
N GLN A 260 -25.88 26.52 -3.88
CA GLN A 260 -27.06 25.98 -4.57
C GLN A 260 -27.73 27.06 -5.43
N GLU A 261 -27.94 28.24 -4.89
CA GLU A 261 -28.51 29.37 -5.62
C GLU A 261 -27.65 29.78 -6.82
N LYS A 262 -26.32 29.87 -6.64
CA LYS A 262 -25.37 30.18 -7.72
C LYS A 262 -25.38 29.13 -8.84
N ASN A 263 -25.65 27.86 -8.53
CA ASN A 263 -25.70 26.77 -9.47
C ASN A 263 -27.12 26.39 -9.95
N GLY A 264 -28.11 27.26 -9.72
CA GLY A 264 -29.47 27.06 -10.22
C GLY A 264 -30.25 25.93 -9.52
N LEU A 265 -29.83 25.54 -8.33
CA LEU A 265 -30.50 24.57 -7.49
C LEU A 265 -31.43 25.26 -6.47
N THR A 266 -32.39 24.51 -5.94
CA THR A 266 -33.19 25.01 -4.79
C THR A 266 -32.29 25.17 -3.58
N PRO A 267 -32.22 26.39 -2.95
CA PRO A 267 -31.32 26.63 -1.84
C PRO A 267 -31.92 26.14 -0.50
N ASP A 268 -32.12 24.81 -0.40
CA ASP A 268 -32.69 24.16 0.78
C ASP A 268 -31.64 23.86 1.87
N GLY A 269 -30.36 23.97 1.54
CA GLY A 269 -29.25 23.66 2.46
C GLY A 269 -28.98 22.17 2.64
N VAL A 270 -29.52 21.32 1.77
CA VAL A 270 -29.32 19.88 1.79
C VAL A 270 -28.49 19.44 0.59
N MET A 271 -27.33 18.87 0.84
CA MET A 271 -26.48 18.30 -0.20
C MET A 271 -26.90 16.83 -0.44
N GLY A 272 -27.88 16.67 -1.31
CA GLY A 272 -28.30 15.34 -1.80
C GLY A 272 -27.40 14.85 -2.94
N PRO A 273 -27.63 13.60 -3.45
CA PRO A 273 -26.80 12.99 -4.50
C PRO A 273 -26.61 13.91 -5.72
N LYS A 274 -27.66 14.59 -6.18
CA LYS A 274 -27.61 15.52 -7.32
C LYS A 274 -26.72 16.74 -7.04
N SER A 275 -26.81 17.32 -5.85
CA SER A 275 -25.98 18.49 -5.48
C SER A 275 -24.54 18.09 -5.29
N LEU A 276 -24.27 16.91 -4.71
CA LEU A 276 -22.92 16.39 -4.50
C LEU A 276 -22.26 15.99 -5.83
N ALA A 277 -22.96 15.30 -6.72
CA ALA A 277 -22.49 14.99 -8.06
C ALA A 277 -22.12 16.27 -8.85
N MET A 278 -22.96 17.30 -8.79
CA MET A 278 -22.69 18.59 -9.45
C MET A 278 -21.48 19.31 -8.81
N MET A 279 -21.28 19.21 -7.50
CA MET A 279 -20.17 19.85 -6.80
C MET A 279 -18.83 19.21 -7.12
N PHE A 280 -18.79 17.87 -7.20
CA PHE A 280 -17.58 17.09 -7.42
C PHE A 280 -17.33 16.73 -8.89
N GLY A 281 -18.16 17.20 -9.83
CA GLY A 281 -17.94 17.05 -11.28
C GLY A 281 -18.25 15.66 -11.84
N GLU A 282 -19.11 14.89 -11.17
CA GLU A 282 -19.58 13.58 -11.65
C GLU A 282 -20.91 13.78 -12.41
N ASP A 283 -20.85 13.86 -13.74
CA ASP A 283 -22.00 13.81 -14.66
C ASP A 283 -22.31 12.36 -15.09
#